data_697acd70b59110db2028cac2edf416bc
#
_entry.id   697acd70b59110db2028cac2edf416bc
#
_cell.length_a   1.000
_cell.length_b   1.000
_cell.length_c   1.000
_cell.angle_alpha   90.00
_cell.angle_beta   90.00
_cell.angle_gamma   90.00
#
_symmetry.space_group_name_H-M   'P 1'
#
loop_
_entity.id
_entity.type
_entity.pdbx_description
1 polymer ?
#
loop_
_entity_poly.entity_id
_entity_poly.type
_entity_poly.pdbx_seq_one_letter_code
_entity_poly.pdbx_strand_id
1 'polypeptide(L)'
;ECPDQSDFEFLTKELKVPEAFLEDIADMDERPRTDTEDNWLLTIIRIPLQQQGSIPYITIPIGIITNNEIIVTVCYHSTEMIPDFIDHTRRKGIIVPNKFELILRLIYSSAVWFLKYLKQINNDVAAAEKELERSIRNEDLLRLMKLQKTLVYFNTSIRGNEVMVGKLQSIFQEKDYQNRDLVEDVVIELKQAYNTVNIYSDILTGTMDAFASIISNNVNTIMKRMTSISIILMVPTLIASFYGMNVDVHVDALPHAFSFIILASITLSALAFVIFRKIKWF
;
A
#
# COMPACT_ATOMS: atom_id res chain seq x y z
N GLU A 1 2.34 -13.74 23.92
CA GLU A 1 3.02 -12.91 22.91
C GLU A 1 4.51 -12.83 23.18
N CYS A 2 5.35 -12.80 22.13
CA CYS A 2 6.80 -12.73 22.22
C CYS A 2 7.39 -13.79 23.15
N PRO A 3 7.13 -15.11 22.87
CA PRO A 3 7.58 -16.17 23.76
C PRO A 3 9.11 -16.13 23.92
N ASP A 4 9.58 -16.32 25.14
CA ASP A 4 10.99 -16.44 25.47
C ASP A 4 11.45 -17.90 25.46
N GLN A 5 12.73 -18.15 25.78
CA GLN A 5 13.28 -19.50 25.80
C GLN A 5 12.58 -20.40 26.84
N SER A 6 12.11 -19.84 27.95
CA SER A 6 11.40 -20.58 28.99
C SER A 6 10.00 -20.99 28.55
N ASP A 7 9.31 -20.10 27.83
CA ASP A 7 8.01 -20.39 27.21
C ASP A 7 8.13 -21.51 26.18
N PHE A 8 9.18 -21.44 25.33
CA PHE A 8 9.47 -22.47 24.33
C PHE A 8 9.69 -23.84 24.99
N GLU A 9 10.53 -23.89 26.04
CA GLU A 9 10.79 -25.13 26.76
C GLU A 9 9.53 -25.67 27.47
N PHE A 10 8.70 -24.81 28.02
CA PHE A 10 7.44 -25.22 28.63
C PHE A 10 6.48 -25.82 27.57
N LEU A 11 6.34 -25.17 26.42
CA LEU A 11 5.46 -25.66 25.34
C LEU A 11 5.93 -27.00 24.79
N THR A 12 7.24 -27.19 24.57
CA THR A 12 7.78 -28.40 23.95
C THR A 12 7.96 -29.54 24.93
N LYS A 13 8.48 -29.30 26.15
CA LYS A 13 8.83 -30.35 27.12
C LYS A 13 7.64 -30.73 28.02
N GLU A 14 6.89 -29.72 28.53
CA GLU A 14 5.79 -29.98 29.47
C GLU A 14 4.49 -30.27 28.74
N LEU A 15 4.13 -29.41 27.78
CA LEU A 15 2.88 -29.60 27.03
C LEU A 15 3.01 -30.53 25.83
N LYS A 16 4.24 -30.86 25.42
CA LYS A 16 4.54 -31.72 24.26
C LYS A 16 3.93 -31.20 22.94
N VAL A 17 3.95 -29.89 22.76
CA VAL A 17 3.61 -29.26 21.49
C VAL A 17 4.70 -29.60 20.48
N PRO A 18 4.37 -30.02 19.24
CA PRO A 18 5.36 -30.24 18.19
C PRO A 18 6.22 -29.00 17.94
N GLU A 19 7.54 -29.17 17.96
CA GLU A 19 8.48 -28.05 17.75
C GLU A 19 8.33 -27.41 16.37
N ALA A 20 8.02 -28.23 15.34
CA ALA A 20 7.72 -27.76 13.99
C ALA A 20 6.61 -26.71 13.94
N PHE A 21 5.60 -26.83 14.81
CA PHE A 21 4.51 -25.85 14.88
C PHE A 21 4.98 -24.47 15.35
N LEU A 22 5.93 -24.44 16.28
CA LEU A 22 6.50 -23.20 16.79
C LEU A 22 7.43 -22.54 15.76
N GLU A 23 8.19 -23.35 15.00
CA GLU A 23 9.01 -22.88 13.89
C GLU A 23 8.15 -22.29 12.76
N ASP A 24 7.07 -22.97 12.40
CA ASP A 24 6.10 -22.47 11.40
C ASP A 24 5.49 -21.13 11.80
N ILE A 25 5.11 -20.95 13.08
CA ILE A 25 4.53 -19.70 13.57
C ILE A 25 5.60 -18.58 13.60
N ALA A 26 6.87 -18.93 13.77
CA ALA A 26 7.98 -17.97 13.76
C ALA A 26 8.29 -17.43 12.36
N ASP A 27 7.93 -18.17 11.30
CA ASP A 27 8.12 -17.72 9.93
C ASP A 27 7.15 -16.58 9.58
N MET A 28 7.69 -15.38 9.39
CA MET A 28 6.93 -14.18 9.02
C MET A 28 6.14 -14.32 7.71
N ASP A 29 6.56 -15.20 6.81
CA ASP A 29 5.94 -15.41 5.50
C ASP A 29 4.95 -16.59 5.50
N GLU A 30 4.76 -17.28 6.65
CA GLU A 30 3.86 -18.42 6.76
C GLU A 30 2.43 -18.05 6.39
N ARG A 31 1.78 -18.97 5.67
CA ARG A 31 0.41 -18.76 5.13
C ARG A 31 -0.65 -19.31 6.08
N PRO A 32 -1.86 -18.73 6.06
CA PRO A 32 -2.98 -19.32 6.79
C PRO A 32 -3.20 -20.78 6.39
N ARG A 33 -3.07 -21.68 7.33
CA ARG A 33 -3.27 -23.12 7.14
C ARG A 33 -3.63 -23.84 8.43
N THR A 34 -4.10 -25.06 8.30
CA THR A 34 -4.23 -26.00 9.41
C THR A 34 -3.28 -27.16 9.19
N ASP A 35 -2.69 -27.65 10.26
CA ASP A 35 -1.87 -28.86 10.28
C ASP A 35 -2.21 -29.72 11.50
N THR A 36 -1.94 -31.02 11.43
CA THR A 36 -2.27 -31.96 12.51
C THR A 36 -1.10 -32.90 12.73
N GLU A 37 -0.57 -32.93 13.95
CA GLU A 37 0.53 -33.79 14.37
C GLU A 37 0.32 -34.21 15.84
N ASP A 38 0.56 -35.49 16.17
CA ASP A 38 0.51 -36.04 17.54
C ASP A 38 -0.73 -35.64 18.37
N ASN A 39 -1.92 -35.68 17.77
CA ASN A 39 -3.19 -35.22 18.35
C ASN A 39 -3.30 -33.71 18.61
N TRP A 40 -2.36 -32.93 18.15
CA TRP A 40 -2.42 -31.48 18.11
C TRP A 40 -2.93 -30.99 16.75
N LEU A 41 -3.76 -29.96 16.77
CA LEU A 41 -4.20 -29.21 15.61
C LEU A 41 -3.59 -27.83 15.68
N LEU A 42 -2.78 -27.47 14.70
CA LEU A 42 -2.31 -26.12 14.46
C LEU A 42 -3.28 -25.41 13.53
N THR A 43 -3.63 -24.19 13.87
CA THR A 43 -4.34 -23.26 12.98
C THR A 43 -3.54 -21.98 12.92
N ILE A 44 -2.99 -21.65 11.74
CA ILE A 44 -2.31 -20.39 11.50
C ILE A 44 -3.26 -19.44 10.80
N ILE A 45 -3.43 -18.26 11.34
CA ILE A 45 -4.12 -17.12 10.71
C ILE A 45 -3.17 -15.94 10.62
N ARG A 46 -3.45 -14.99 9.74
CA ARG A 46 -2.68 -13.75 9.65
C ARG A 46 -3.46 -12.59 10.24
N ILE A 47 -2.78 -11.78 11.01
CA ILE A 47 -3.34 -10.59 11.65
C ILE A 47 -2.57 -9.34 11.21
N PRO A 48 -3.23 -8.18 11.14
CA PRO A 48 -2.56 -6.94 10.77
C PRO A 48 -1.75 -6.37 11.93
N LEU A 49 -0.60 -5.80 11.61
CA LEU A 49 0.28 -5.12 12.57
C LEU A 49 0.72 -3.77 12.02
N GLN A 50 0.59 -2.72 12.84
CA GLN A 50 1.20 -1.42 12.57
C GLN A 50 2.64 -1.42 13.10
N GLN A 51 3.58 -0.96 12.30
CA GLN A 51 4.99 -0.88 12.70
C GLN A 51 5.65 0.44 12.32
N GLN A 52 6.72 0.78 13.03
CA GLN A 52 7.61 1.87 12.66
C GLN A 52 8.66 1.33 11.68
N GLY A 53 8.45 1.48 10.38
CA GLY A 53 9.35 0.95 9.37
C GLY A 53 9.13 1.53 7.98
N SER A 54 9.77 0.92 6.99
CA SER A 54 9.61 1.35 5.60
C SER A 54 8.18 1.14 5.09
N ILE A 55 7.48 0.13 5.59
CA ILE A 55 6.06 -0.16 5.31
C ILE A 55 5.32 0.01 6.63
N PRO A 56 4.29 0.90 6.69
CA PRO A 56 3.65 1.24 7.97
C PRO A 56 2.78 0.14 8.55
N TYR A 57 2.23 -0.73 7.70
CA TYR A 57 1.39 -1.85 8.12
C TYR A 57 1.81 -3.11 7.38
N ILE A 58 1.95 -4.19 8.12
CA ILE A 58 2.25 -5.53 7.63
C ILE A 58 1.24 -6.53 8.16
N THR A 59 1.38 -7.78 7.80
CA THR A 59 0.65 -8.89 8.41
C THR A 59 1.62 -9.90 8.98
N ILE A 60 1.27 -10.47 10.13
CA ILE A 60 2.05 -11.46 10.85
C ILE A 60 1.23 -12.71 11.13
N PRO A 61 1.87 -13.88 11.23
CA PRO A 61 1.18 -15.10 11.64
C PRO A 61 0.88 -15.09 13.14
N ILE A 62 -0.23 -15.69 13.48
CA ILE A 62 -0.58 -16.12 14.84
C ILE A 62 -0.97 -17.59 14.78
N GLY A 63 -0.35 -18.40 15.61
CA GLY A 63 -0.65 -19.82 15.74
C GLY A 63 -1.62 -20.08 16.86
N ILE A 64 -2.63 -20.87 16.59
CA ILE A 64 -3.59 -21.37 17.56
C ILE A 64 -3.44 -22.89 17.58
N ILE A 65 -2.86 -23.42 18.64
CA ILE A 65 -2.49 -24.81 18.80
C ILE A 65 -3.49 -25.43 19.77
N THR A 66 -4.17 -26.49 19.36
CA THR A 66 -5.22 -27.11 20.17
C THR A 66 -5.07 -28.64 20.20
N ASN A 67 -5.36 -29.23 21.35
CA ASN A 67 -5.61 -30.65 21.47
C ASN A 67 -6.98 -30.89 22.13
N ASN A 68 -7.26 -32.06 22.68
CA ASN A 68 -8.55 -32.32 23.31
C ASN A 68 -8.77 -31.51 24.61
N GLU A 69 -7.72 -31.13 25.31
CA GLU A 69 -7.78 -30.53 26.66
C GLU A 69 -7.45 -29.04 26.64
N ILE A 70 -6.40 -28.65 25.93
CA ILE A 70 -5.81 -27.30 26.00
C ILE A 70 -5.93 -26.56 24.67
N ILE A 71 -5.87 -25.23 24.75
CA ILE A 71 -5.66 -24.32 23.63
C ILE A 71 -4.55 -23.35 24.00
N VAL A 72 -3.60 -23.18 23.09
CA VAL A 72 -2.48 -22.25 23.22
C VAL A 72 -2.47 -21.31 22.01
N THR A 73 -2.33 -20.03 22.27
CA THR A 73 -2.15 -19.02 21.20
C THR A 73 -0.75 -18.47 21.27
N VAL A 74 0.00 -18.59 20.18
CA VAL A 74 1.39 -18.14 20.05
C VAL A 74 1.50 -17.04 19.01
N CYS A 75 2.18 -15.95 19.36
CA CYS A 75 2.51 -14.85 18.47
C CYS A 75 3.89 -14.32 18.81
N TYR A 76 4.81 -14.28 17.85
CA TYR A 76 6.19 -13.82 18.04
C TYR A 76 6.34 -12.28 18.04
N HIS A 77 5.25 -11.56 17.84
CA HIS A 77 5.24 -10.10 17.84
C HIS A 77 4.25 -9.55 18.85
N SER A 78 4.60 -8.42 19.46
CA SER A 78 3.67 -7.67 20.30
C SER A 78 2.62 -7.00 19.42
N THR A 79 1.35 -7.16 19.75
CA THR A 79 0.21 -6.67 18.96
C THR A 79 -0.74 -5.87 19.83
N GLU A 80 -1.53 -4.99 19.22
CA GLU A 80 -2.66 -4.34 19.92
C GLU A 80 -3.92 -5.22 19.86
N MET A 81 -4.01 -6.12 18.89
CA MET A 81 -5.20 -6.93 18.65
C MET A 81 -5.48 -7.93 19.79
N ILE A 82 -4.45 -8.62 20.28
CA ILE A 82 -4.62 -9.68 21.30
C ILE A 82 -5.05 -9.09 22.63
N PRO A 83 -4.41 -8.05 23.18
CA PRO A 83 -4.89 -7.37 24.38
C PRO A 83 -6.31 -6.82 24.24
N ASP A 84 -6.62 -6.18 23.09
CA ASP A 84 -7.98 -5.65 22.83
C ASP A 84 -9.02 -6.78 22.80
N PHE A 85 -8.71 -7.91 22.16
CA PHE A 85 -9.56 -9.08 22.14
C PHE A 85 -9.86 -9.61 23.56
N ILE A 86 -8.85 -9.73 24.40
CA ILE A 86 -8.98 -10.17 25.79
C ILE A 86 -9.85 -9.20 26.59
N ASP A 87 -9.55 -7.91 26.48
CA ASP A 87 -10.28 -6.86 27.21
C ASP A 87 -11.73 -6.72 26.72
N HIS A 88 -11.96 -6.85 25.41
CA HIS A 88 -13.31 -6.84 24.85
C HIS A 88 -14.13 -8.04 25.37
N THR A 89 -13.56 -9.23 25.28
CA THR A 89 -14.20 -10.46 25.75
C THR A 89 -14.55 -10.38 27.24
N ARG A 90 -13.63 -9.85 28.06
CA ARG A 90 -13.84 -9.66 29.50
C ARG A 90 -14.92 -8.62 29.79
N ARG A 91 -14.87 -7.45 29.14
CA ARG A 91 -15.85 -6.36 29.36
C ARG A 91 -17.26 -6.75 28.94
N LYS A 92 -17.39 -7.53 27.89
CA LYS A 92 -18.69 -8.03 27.41
C LYS A 92 -19.23 -9.24 28.17
N GLY A 93 -18.43 -9.83 29.07
CA GLY A 93 -18.80 -11.06 29.76
C GLY A 93 -19.02 -12.22 28.82
N ILE A 94 -18.31 -12.28 27.70
CA ILE A 94 -18.48 -13.31 26.68
C ILE A 94 -17.91 -14.62 27.23
N ILE A 95 -18.78 -15.62 27.37
CA ILE A 95 -18.36 -16.97 27.72
C ILE A 95 -18.05 -17.70 26.40
N VAL A 96 -16.82 -18.24 26.31
CA VAL A 96 -16.36 -19.04 25.17
C VAL A 96 -16.53 -20.52 25.53
N PRO A 97 -17.55 -21.21 25.03
CA PRO A 97 -17.90 -22.55 25.48
C PRO A 97 -16.96 -23.63 24.96
N ASN A 98 -16.29 -23.38 23.85
CA ASN A 98 -15.44 -24.38 23.19
C ASN A 98 -14.28 -23.73 22.38
N LYS A 99 -13.33 -24.56 21.99
CA LYS A 99 -12.11 -24.15 21.27
C LYS A 99 -12.38 -23.60 19.87
N PHE A 100 -13.34 -24.19 19.17
CA PHE A 100 -13.74 -23.72 17.85
C PHE A 100 -14.28 -22.29 17.87
N GLU A 101 -15.13 -22.01 18.85
CA GLU A 101 -15.65 -20.65 19.03
C GLU A 101 -14.55 -19.64 19.36
N LEU A 102 -13.54 -20.02 20.16
CA LEU A 102 -12.40 -19.14 20.41
C LEU A 102 -11.62 -18.84 19.14
N ILE A 103 -11.36 -19.84 18.30
CA ILE A 103 -10.67 -19.65 17.01
C ILE A 103 -11.48 -18.70 16.11
N LEU A 104 -12.79 -18.93 15.99
CA LEU A 104 -13.65 -18.07 15.19
C LEU A 104 -13.66 -16.62 15.69
N ARG A 105 -13.72 -16.41 17.00
CA ARG A 105 -13.69 -15.07 17.61
C ARG A 105 -12.35 -14.37 17.39
N LEU A 106 -11.24 -15.09 17.39
CA LEU A 106 -9.94 -14.55 17.03
C LEU A 106 -9.88 -14.14 15.56
N ILE A 107 -10.43 -14.96 14.66
CA ILE A 107 -10.54 -14.63 13.23
C ILE A 107 -11.45 -13.41 13.05
N TYR A 108 -12.58 -13.34 13.73
CA TYR A 108 -13.48 -12.18 13.72
C TYR A 108 -12.74 -10.91 14.17
N SER A 109 -12.03 -10.99 15.29
CA SER A 109 -11.22 -9.88 15.79
C SER A 109 -10.17 -9.44 14.78
N SER A 110 -9.52 -10.37 14.08
CA SER A 110 -8.56 -10.05 13.03
C SER A 110 -9.22 -9.26 11.89
N ALA A 111 -10.43 -9.65 11.45
CA ALA A 111 -11.18 -8.95 10.40
C ALA A 111 -11.53 -7.51 10.82
N VAL A 112 -12.00 -7.31 12.06
CA VAL A 112 -12.28 -5.98 12.62
C VAL A 112 -11.03 -5.11 12.65
N TRP A 113 -9.86 -5.69 13.02
CA TRP A 113 -8.60 -4.96 13.03
C TRP A 113 -8.09 -4.65 11.63
N PHE A 114 -8.28 -5.53 10.65
CA PHE A 114 -8.03 -5.20 9.24
C PHE A 114 -8.86 -4.00 8.79
N LEU A 115 -10.16 -3.98 9.09
CA LEU A 115 -11.04 -2.84 8.76
C LEU A 115 -10.61 -1.54 9.46
N LYS A 116 -10.20 -1.62 10.72
CA LYS A 116 -9.67 -0.48 11.48
C LYS A 116 -8.45 0.13 10.79
N TYR A 117 -7.47 -0.70 10.41
CA TYR A 117 -6.26 -0.22 9.73
C TYR A 117 -6.53 0.20 8.29
N LEU A 118 -7.45 -0.45 7.57
CA LEU A 118 -7.87 0.00 6.24
C LEU A 118 -8.43 1.42 6.28
N LYS A 119 -9.20 1.76 7.31
CA LYS A 119 -9.67 3.13 7.51
C LYS A 119 -8.54 4.12 7.76
N GLN A 120 -7.52 3.74 8.52
CA GLN A 120 -6.33 4.59 8.73
C GLN A 120 -5.53 4.75 7.43
N ILE A 121 -5.30 3.67 6.69
CA ILE A 121 -4.63 3.70 5.39
C ILE A 121 -5.36 4.65 4.42
N ASN A 122 -6.69 4.60 4.36
CA ASN A 122 -7.46 5.51 3.52
C ASN A 122 -7.25 6.98 3.89
N ASN A 123 -7.18 7.29 5.18
CA ASN A 123 -6.87 8.65 5.65
C ASN A 123 -5.43 9.06 5.28
N ASP A 124 -4.47 8.14 5.38
CA ASP A 124 -3.08 8.38 4.99
C ASP A 124 -2.92 8.60 3.49
N VAL A 125 -3.68 7.86 2.67
CA VAL A 125 -3.76 8.07 1.22
C VAL A 125 -4.29 9.46 0.91
N ALA A 126 -5.43 9.84 1.50
CA ALA A 126 -6.05 11.16 1.29
C ALA A 126 -5.12 12.31 1.73
N ALA A 127 -4.35 12.12 2.80
CA ALA A 127 -3.34 13.10 3.23
C ALA A 127 -2.21 13.23 2.21
N ALA A 128 -1.67 12.11 1.70
CA ALA A 128 -0.61 12.11 0.69
C ALA A 128 -1.07 12.70 -0.65
N GLU A 129 -2.30 12.42 -1.09
CA GLU A 129 -2.92 13.03 -2.27
C GLU A 129 -2.97 14.55 -2.17
N LYS A 130 -3.42 15.07 -1.04
CA LYS A 130 -3.49 16.53 -0.80
C LYS A 130 -2.11 17.22 -0.81
N GLU A 131 -1.07 16.51 -0.36
CA GLU A 131 0.31 17.00 -0.43
C GLU A 131 0.81 17.02 -1.88
N LEU A 132 0.55 15.96 -2.66
CA LEU A 132 0.89 15.86 -4.07
C LEU A 132 0.19 16.90 -4.95
N GLU A 133 -1.06 17.25 -4.66
CA GLU A 133 -1.78 18.33 -5.35
C GLU A 133 -1.08 19.68 -5.17
N ARG A 134 -0.45 19.92 -4.02
CA ARG A 134 0.25 21.17 -3.71
C ARG A 134 1.65 21.21 -4.33
N SER A 135 2.38 20.10 -4.25
CA SER A 135 3.75 19.99 -4.74
C SER A 135 4.08 18.51 -4.95
N ILE A 136 4.37 18.15 -6.18
CA ILE A 136 4.74 16.77 -6.52
C ILE A 136 6.16 16.51 -6.01
N ARG A 137 6.27 15.72 -4.94
CA ARG A 137 7.52 15.26 -4.35
C ARG A 137 7.64 13.74 -4.50
N ASN A 138 8.85 13.28 -4.78
CA ASN A 138 9.11 11.83 -4.87
C ASN A 138 8.81 11.09 -3.56
N GLU A 139 8.98 11.75 -2.42
CA GLU A 139 8.71 11.19 -1.09
C GLU A 139 7.24 10.81 -0.91
N ASP A 140 6.32 11.67 -1.39
CA ASP A 140 4.88 11.43 -1.30
C ASP A 140 4.44 10.27 -2.20
N LEU A 141 5.02 10.18 -3.40
CA LEU A 141 4.80 9.03 -4.29
C LEU A 141 5.31 7.72 -3.68
N LEU A 142 6.51 7.75 -3.06
CA LEU A 142 7.04 6.59 -2.35
C LEU A 142 6.17 6.19 -1.16
N ARG A 143 5.56 7.16 -0.47
CA ARG A 143 4.60 6.90 0.61
C ARG A 143 3.36 6.16 0.08
N LEU A 144 2.77 6.62 -1.03
CA LEU A 144 1.64 5.93 -1.67
C LEU A 144 2.01 4.50 -2.12
N MET A 145 3.21 4.30 -2.70
CA MET A 145 3.69 2.97 -3.06
C MET A 145 3.82 2.03 -1.86
N LYS A 146 4.25 2.53 -0.70
CA LYS A 146 4.33 1.74 0.55
C LYS A 146 2.93 1.35 1.05
N LEU A 147 1.97 2.26 0.97
CA LEU A 147 0.57 1.97 1.31
C LEU A 147 -0.05 0.96 0.34
N GLN A 148 0.26 1.05 -0.96
CA GLN A 148 -0.17 0.05 -1.95
C GLN A 148 0.37 -1.34 -1.61
N LYS A 149 1.65 -1.44 -1.22
CA LYS A 149 2.24 -2.70 -0.78
C LYS A 149 1.55 -3.26 0.47
N THR A 150 1.17 -2.40 1.42
CA THR A 150 0.36 -2.80 2.57
C THR A 150 -0.98 -3.41 2.15
N LEU A 151 -1.70 -2.79 1.20
CA LEU A 151 -2.99 -3.30 0.72
C LEU A 151 -2.85 -4.68 0.07
N VAL A 152 -1.74 -4.95 -0.63
CA VAL A 152 -1.45 -6.29 -1.17
C VAL A 152 -1.27 -7.32 -0.06
N TYR A 153 -0.54 -7.00 1.02
CA TYR A 153 -0.40 -7.90 2.17
C TYR A 153 -1.73 -8.15 2.86
N PHE A 154 -2.53 -7.12 3.05
CA PHE A 154 -3.86 -7.25 3.66
C PHE A 154 -4.78 -8.11 2.80
N ASN A 155 -4.84 -7.86 1.50
CA ASN A 155 -5.65 -8.64 0.56
C ASN A 155 -5.32 -10.14 0.64
N THR A 156 -4.03 -10.48 0.54
CA THR A 156 -3.57 -11.87 0.59
C THR A 156 -3.91 -12.54 1.92
N SER A 157 -3.72 -11.82 3.03
CA SER A 157 -3.94 -12.35 4.37
C SER A 157 -5.43 -12.52 4.70
N ILE A 158 -6.27 -11.55 4.36
CA ILE A 158 -7.74 -11.63 4.56
C ILE A 158 -8.30 -12.80 3.76
N ARG A 159 -7.87 -12.95 2.50
CA ARG A 159 -8.31 -14.08 1.66
C ARG A 159 -7.83 -15.43 2.21
N GLY A 160 -6.61 -15.50 2.72
CA GLY A 160 -6.11 -16.71 3.38
C GLY A 160 -6.93 -17.07 4.63
N ASN A 161 -7.26 -16.08 5.45
CA ASN A 161 -8.11 -16.27 6.63
C ASN A 161 -9.55 -16.70 6.23
N GLU A 162 -10.11 -16.16 5.14
CA GLU A 162 -11.43 -16.57 4.64
C GLU A 162 -11.44 -18.06 4.24
N VAL A 163 -10.43 -18.50 3.48
CA VAL A 163 -10.28 -19.91 3.11
C VAL A 163 -10.13 -20.81 4.34
N MET A 164 -9.42 -20.31 5.37
CA MET A 164 -9.23 -21.03 6.64
C MET A 164 -10.54 -21.28 7.37
N VAL A 165 -11.46 -20.32 7.41
CA VAL A 165 -12.79 -20.52 8.03
C VAL A 165 -13.52 -21.70 7.40
N GLY A 166 -13.49 -21.83 6.08
CA GLY A 166 -14.10 -22.97 5.38
C GLY A 166 -13.47 -24.33 5.75
N LYS A 167 -12.15 -24.38 5.92
CA LYS A 167 -11.45 -25.59 6.38
C LYS A 167 -11.81 -25.93 7.83
N LEU A 168 -11.83 -24.95 8.71
CA LEU A 168 -12.20 -25.14 10.11
C LEU A 168 -13.64 -25.65 10.25
N GLN A 169 -14.57 -25.14 9.46
CA GLN A 169 -15.93 -25.65 9.42
C GLN A 169 -15.96 -27.15 9.10
N SER A 170 -15.20 -27.61 8.10
CA SER A 170 -15.17 -29.02 7.75
C SER A 170 -14.55 -29.90 8.84
N ILE A 171 -13.50 -29.43 9.52
CA ILE A 171 -12.83 -30.17 10.61
C ILE A 171 -13.72 -30.29 11.84
N PHE A 172 -14.50 -29.26 12.16
CA PHE A 172 -15.33 -29.22 13.37
C PHE A 172 -16.78 -29.64 13.14
N GLN A 173 -17.25 -29.77 11.88
CA GLN A 173 -18.58 -30.28 11.57
C GLN A 173 -18.84 -31.69 12.13
N GLU A 174 -17.82 -32.55 12.17
CA GLU A 174 -17.90 -33.90 12.72
C GLU A 174 -18.07 -33.92 14.26
N LYS A 175 -17.80 -32.79 14.94
CA LYS A 175 -17.81 -32.69 16.41
C LYS A 175 -19.02 -31.93 16.98
N ASP A 176 -20.10 -31.79 16.20
CA ASP A 176 -21.37 -31.16 16.62
C ASP A 176 -21.30 -29.75 17.21
N TYR A 177 -20.31 -28.95 16.76
CA TYR A 177 -20.13 -27.55 17.18
C TYR A 177 -21.01 -26.62 16.34
N GLN A 178 -22.19 -26.29 16.85
CA GLN A 178 -23.22 -25.52 16.13
C GLN A 178 -23.29 -24.05 16.56
N ASN A 179 -22.31 -23.23 16.28
CA ASN A 179 -22.53 -21.77 16.32
C ASN A 179 -22.52 -21.23 14.88
N ARG A 180 -23.59 -21.54 14.11
CA ARG A 180 -23.74 -21.11 12.71
C ARG A 180 -23.75 -19.59 12.58
N ASP A 181 -24.37 -18.90 13.52
CA ASP A 181 -24.48 -17.44 13.50
C ASP A 181 -23.09 -16.78 13.61
N LEU A 182 -22.25 -17.27 14.52
CA LEU A 182 -20.87 -16.76 14.64
C LEU A 182 -20.03 -17.02 13.39
N VAL A 183 -20.19 -18.20 12.76
CA VAL A 183 -19.49 -18.49 11.50
C VAL A 183 -19.93 -17.53 10.40
N GLU A 184 -21.23 -17.28 10.29
CA GLU A 184 -21.80 -16.34 9.32
C GLU A 184 -21.27 -14.93 9.57
N ASP A 185 -21.25 -14.46 10.81
CA ASP A 185 -20.69 -13.17 11.21
C ASP A 185 -19.21 -13.03 10.81
N VAL A 186 -18.40 -14.05 11.07
CA VAL A 186 -16.98 -14.09 10.69
C VAL A 186 -16.81 -14.00 9.17
N VAL A 187 -17.59 -14.76 8.42
CA VAL A 187 -17.53 -14.75 6.95
C VAL A 187 -17.95 -13.38 6.39
N ILE A 188 -19.00 -12.79 6.93
CA ILE A 188 -19.48 -11.45 6.53
C ILE A 188 -18.37 -10.41 6.77
N GLU A 189 -17.77 -10.41 7.97
CA GLU A 189 -16.74 -9.41 8.33
C GLU A 189 -15.48 -9.57 7.48
N LEU A 190 -15.04 -10.82 7.23
CA LEU A 190 -13.91 -11.08 6.32
C LEU A 190 -14.21 -10.65 4.88
N LYS A 191 -15.41 -10.92 4.37
CA LYS A 191 -15.84 -10.46 3.04
C LYS A 191 -15.89 -8.94 2.97
N GLN A 192 -16.36 -8.27 4.02
CA GLN A 192 -16.36 -6.82 4.09
C GLN A 192 -14.92 -6.28 4.04
N ALA A 193 -14.00 -6.84 4.84
CA ALA A 193 -12.59 -6.47 4.83
C ALA A 193 -11.96 -6.72 3.44
N TYR A 194 -12.22 -7.86 2.82
CA TYR A 194 -11.74 -8.20 1.49
C TYR A 194 -12.23 -7.23 0.41
N ASN A 195 -13.53 -6.90 0.42
CA ASN A 195 -14.09 -5.94 -0.53
C ASN A 195 -13.49 -4.54 -0.31
N THR A 196 -13.35 -4.13 0.96
CA THR A 196 -12.79 -2.82 1.30
C THR A 196 -11.34 -2.69 0.85
N VAL A 197 -10.50 -3.71 1.06
CA VAL A 197 -9.11 -3.67 0.62
C VAL A 197 -8.98 -3.60 -0.90
N ASN A 198 -9.85 -4.31 -1.65
CA ASN A 198 -9.87 -4.24 -3.10
C ASN A 198 -10.26 -2.85 -3.59
N ILE A 199 -11.34 -2.27 -3.05
CA ILE A 199 -11.79 -0.91 -3.40
C ILE A 199 -10.66 0.11 -3.15
N TYR A 200 -9.99 0.05 -2.00
CA TYR A 200 -8.90 0.97 -1.69
C TYR A 200 -7.66 0.75 -2.57
N SER A 201 -7.37 -0.50 -2.93
CA SER A 201 -6.29 -0.84 -3.87
C SER A 201 -6.55 -0.26 -5.26
N ASP A 202 -7.79 -0.39 -5.76
CA ASP A 202 -8.19 0.12 -7.07
C ASP A 202 -8.15 1.66 -7.09
N ILE A 203 -8.67 2.31 -6.05
CA ILE A 203 -8.62 3.77 -5.90
C ILE A 203 -7.16 4.24 -5.90
N LEU A 204 -6.31 3.63 -5.07
CA LEU A 204 -4.90 4.03 -4.95
C LEU A 204 -4.14 3.83 -6.26
N THR A 205 -4.40 2.73 -6.98
CA THR A 205 -3.80 2.48 -8.30
C THR A 205 -4.23 3.55 -9.30
N GLY A 206 -5.53 3.86 -9.38
CA GLY A 206 -6.05 4.92 -10.24
C GLY A 206 -5.48 6.30 -9.89
N THR A 207 -5.32 6.60 -8.61
CA THR A 207 -4.68 7.83 -8.13
C THR A 207 -3.23 7.93 -8.60
N MET A 208 -2.44 6.86 -8.45
CA MET A 208 -1.05 6.83 -8.89
C MET A 208 -0.93 7.02 -10.41
N ASP A 209 -1.80 6.40 -11.20
CA ASP A 209 -1.84 6.56 -12.66
C ASP A 209 -2.21 7.99 -13.07
N ALA A 210 -3.15 8.60 -12.35
CA ALA A 210 -3.52 10.01 -12.55
C ALA A 210 -2.32 10.94 -12.27
N PHE A 211 -1.61 10.75 -11.16
CA PHE A 211 -0.41 11.55 -10.86
C PHE A 211 0.72 11.34 -11.88
N ALA A 212 0.96 10.11 -12.35
CA ALA A 212 1.92 9.83 -13.40
C ALA A 212 1.58 10.61 -14.68
N SER A 213 0.29 10.66 -15.04
CA SER A 213 -0.19 11.42 -16.20
C SER A 213 -0.02 12.93 -16.02
N ILE A 214 -0.31 13.46 -14.82
CA ILE A 214 -0.10 14.87 -14.48
C ILE A 214 1.38 15.25 -14.57
N ILE A 215 2.27 14.43 -14.01
CA ILE A 215 3.72 14.63 -14.08
C ILE A 215 4.19 14.68 -15.54
N SER A 216 3.77 13.70 -16.35
CA SER A 216 4.10 13.65 -17.80
C SER A 216 3.64 14.90 -18.52
N ASN A 217 2.40 15.35 -18.26
CA ASN A 217 1.86 16.57 -18.86
C ASN A 217 2.63 17.83 -18.43
N ASN A 218 3.01 17.92 -17.15
CA ASN A 218 3.81 19.03 -16.64
C ASN A 218 5.19 19.08 -17.29
N VAL A 219 5.87 17.92 -17.40
CA VAL A 219 7.16 17.82 -18.12
C VAL A 219 7.01 18.27 -19.57
N ASN A 220 5.99 17.80 -20.28
CA ASN A 220 5.74 18.19 -21.67
C ASN A 220 5.48 19.71 -21.79
N THR A 221 4.74 20.28 -20.85
CA THR A 221 4.49 21.75 -20.81
C THR A 221 5.79 22.52 -20.58
N ILE A 222 6.65 22.08 -19.65
CA ILE A 222 7.96 22.71 -19.42
C ILE A 222 8.84 22.60 -20.68
N MET A 223 8.89 21.42 -21.31
CA MET A 223 9.65 21.19 -22.54
C MET A 223 9.18 22.12 -23.67
N LYS A 224 7.85 22.26 -23.88
CA LYS A 224 7.30 23.20 -24.87
C LYS A 224 7.72 24.62 -24.60
N ARG A 225 7.66 25.09 -23.33
CA ARG A 225 8.08 26.45 -22.96
C ARG A 225 9.56 26.66 -23.22
N MET A 226 10.42 25.72 -22.80
CA MET A 226 11.87 25.81 -23.00
C MET A 226 12.22 25.82 -24.51
N THR A 227 11.61 24.95 -25.29
CA THR A 227 11.80 24.91 -26.74
C THR A 227 11.38 26.21 -27.40
N SER A 228 10.23 26.78 -27.00
CA SER A 228 9.74 28.06 -27.52
C SER A 228 10.71 29.22 -27.22
N ILE A 229 11.20 29.29 -25.98
CA ILE A 229 12.17 30.30 -25.57
C ILE A 229 13.46 30.16 -26.38
N SER A 230 13.96 28.92 -26.55
CA SER A 230 15.18 28.65 -27.32
C SER A 230 15.02 29.08 -28.79
N ILE A 231 13.89 28.79 -29.43
CA ILE A 231 13.62 29.20 -30.81
C ILE A 231 13.55 30.73 -30.92
N ILE A 232 12.86 31.41 -30.00
CA ILE A 232 12.77 32.89 -30.01
C ILE A 232 14.15 33.54 -29.89
N LEU A 233 15.04 32.99 -29.06
CA LEU A 233 16.43 33.49 -28.90
C LEU A 233 17.32 33.10 -30.08
N MET A 234 17.04 31.97 -30.76
CA MET A 234 17.84 31.55 -31.92
C MET A 234 17.65 32.45 -33.13
N VAL A 235 16.45 33.05 -33.32
CA VAL A 235 16.16 33.90 -34.49
C VAL A 235 17.11 35.10 -34.60
N PRO A 236 17.30 35.94 -33.55
CA PRO A 236 18.28 37.02 -33.59
C PRO A 236 19.71 36.53 -33.80
N THR A 237 20.07 35.42 -33.12
CA THR A 237 21.40 34.82 -33.21
C THR A 237 21.73 34.36 -34.63
N LEU A 238 20.77 33.75 -35.33
CA LEU A 238 20.91 33.30 -36.70
C LEU A 238 21.15 34.54 -37.64
N ILE A 239 20.35 35.57 -37.47
CA ILE A 239 20.47 36.79 -38.26
C ILE A 239 21.85 37.45 -38.03
N ALA A 240 22.25 37.63 -36.75
CA ALA A 240 23.54 38.18 -36.40
C ALA A 240 24.71 37.35 -36.92
N SER A 241 24.59 36.01 -36.94
CA SER A 241 25.59 35.08 -37.44
C SER A 241 25.80 35.25 -38.97
N PHE A 242 24.74 35.39 -39.74
CA PHE A 242 24.85 35.61 -41.19
C PHE A 242 25.51 36.95 -41.50
N TYR A 243 25.20 38.00 -40.78
CA TYR A 243 25.85 39.33 -40.94
C TYR A 243 27.26 39.42 -40.35
N GLY A 244 27.63 38.48 -39.47
CA GLY A 244 28.99 38.37 -38.96
C GLY A 244 29.95 37.58 -39.87
N MET A 245 29.46 37.03 -40.98
CA MET A 245 30.29 36.32 -41.96
C MET A 245 31.03 37.29 -42.88
N ASN A 246 32.29 36.99 -43.20
CA ASN A 246 33.11 37.74 -44.14
C ASN A 246 32.71 37.47 -45.63
N VAL A 247 31.41 37.60 -45.93
CA VAL A 247 30.83 37.42 -47.25
C VAL A 247 30.22 38.77 -47.68
N ASP A 248 30.42 39.17 -48.93
CA ASP A 248 29.89 40.41 -49.45
C ASP A 248 28.37 40.37 -49.56
N VAL A 249 27.66 40.90 -48.57
CA VAL A 249 26.21 40.83 -48.44
C VAL A 249 25.56 42.12 -48.92
N HIS A 250 26.02 42.81 -49.90
CA HIS A 250 25.45 44.00 -50.60
C HIS A 250 24.53 44.94 -49.79
N VAL A 251 24.27 44.66 -48.51
CA VAL A 251 23.42 45.45 -47.57
C VAL A 251 24.23 46.56 -46.89
N ASP A 252 25.56 46.46 -46.91
CA ASP A 252 26.47 47.45 -46.29
C ASP A 252 26.40 48.81 -46.98
N ALA A 253 25.85 48.86 -48.20
CA ALA A 253 25.63 50.10 -48.95
C ALA A 253 24.39 50.90 -48.49
N LEU A 254 23.54 50.35 -47.59
CA LEU A 254 22.34 51.00 -47.12
C LEU A 254 22.64 51.89 -45.92
N PRO A 255 22.21 53.18 -45.91
CA PRO A 255 22.33 54.01 -44.69
C PRO A 255 21.48 53.37 -43.60
N HIS A 256 22.10 53.15 -42.39
CA HIS A 256 21.47 52.54 -41.22
C HIS A 256 21.24 51.02 -41.32
N ALA A 257 21.99 50.27 -42.11
CA ALA A 257 21.91 48.81 -42.23
C ALA A 257 21.86 48.09 -40.89
N PHE A 258 22.70 48.46 -39.94
CA PHE A 258 22.73 47.88 -38.57
C PHE A 258 21.39 48.04 -37.83
N SER A 259 20.80 49.25 -37.87
CA SER A 259 19.53 49.52 -37.21
C SER A 259 18.39 48.73 -37.84
N PHE A 260 18.43 48.55 -39.15
CA PHE A 260 17.44 47.72 -39.86
C PHE A 260 17.52 46.24 -39.51
N ILE A 261 18.73 45.68 -39.38
CA ILE A 261 18.96 44.29 -39.00
C ILE A 261 18.46 44.03 -37.56
N ILE A 262 18.76 44.94 -36.64
CA ILE A 262 18.26 44.84 -35.24
C ILE A 262 16.74 44.91 -35.20
N LEU A 263 16.12 45.82 -35.93
CA LEU A 263 14.68 45.98 -36.00
C LEU A 263 14.01 44.71 -36.60
N ALA A 264 14.58 44.18 -37.67
CA ALA A 264 14.09 42.94 -38.31
C ALA A 264 14.21 41.75 -37.35
N SER A 265 15.33 41.61 -36.63
CA SER A 265 15.55 40.54 -35.62
C SER A 265 14.55 40.63 -34.50
N ILE A 266 14.29 41.81 -33.94
CA ILE A 266 13.31 42.02 -32.87
C ILE A 266 11.89 41.70 -33.38
N THR A 267 11.56 42.17 -34.59
CA THR A 267 10.23 41.94 -35.19
C THR A 267 9.96 40.46 -35.44
N LEU A 268 10.93 39.70 -35.97
CA LEU A 268 10.81 38.27 -36.17
C LEU A 268 10.71 37.50 -34.86
N SER A 269 11.48 37.89 -33.83
CA SER A 269 11.38 37.28 -32.51
C SER A 269 10.02 37.55 -31.87
N ALA A 270 9.51 38.78 -31.98
CA ALA A 270 8.18 39.15 -31.50
C ALA A 270 7.06 38.37 -32.24
N LEU A 271 7.21 38.19 -33.54
CA LEU A 271 6.30 37.39 -34.34
C LEU A 271 6.30 35.93 -33.90
N ALA A 272 7.47 35.32 -33.70
CA ALA A 272 7.62 33.97 -33.18
C ALA A 272 6.97 33.85 -31.78
N PHE A 273 7.18 34.82 -30.88
CA PHE A 273 6.53 34.82 -29.57
C PHE A 273 4.98 34.85 -29.67
N VAL A 274 4.43 35.70 -30.55
CA VAL A 274 2.98 35.78 -30.78
C VAL A 274 2.44 34.46 -31.32
N ILE A 275 3.14 33.81 -32.25
CA ILE A 275 2.78 32.50 -32.81
C ILE A 275 2.74 31.45 -31.69
N PHE A 276 3.80 31.31 -30.89
CA PHE A 276 3.86 30.31 -29.81
C PHE A 276 2.78 30.58 -28.76
N ARG A 277 2.49 31.84 -28.43
CA ARG A 277 1.38 32.18 -27.53
C ARG A 277 0.03 31.78 -28.12
N LYS A 278 -0.20 31.99 -29.44
CA LYS A 278 -1.45 31.62 -30.10
C LYS A 278 -1.65 30.09 -30.15
N ILE A 279 -0.58 29.33 -30.30
CA ILE A 279 -0.59 27.84 -30.29
C ILE A 279 -0.65 27.29 -28.83
N LYS A 280 -0.68 28.12 -27.82
CA LYS A 280 -0.72 27.72 -26.40
C LYS A 280 0.50 26.88 -25.96
N TRP A 281 1.69 27.23 -26.43
CA TRP A 281 2.94 26.64 -25.97
C TRP A 281 3.50 27.37 -24.73
N PHE A 282 2.95 28.51 -24.40
CA PHE A 282 3.20 29.28 -23.17
C PHE A 282 2.01 29.18 -22.22
#